data_67d79797a02c168044742f02b7b7ea41
#
_entry.id   67d79797a02c168044742f02b7b7ea41
#
_cell.length_a   1.000
_cell.length_b   1.000
_cell.length_c   1.000
_cell.angle_alpha   90.00
_cell.angle_beta   90.00
_cell.angle_gamma   90.00
#
_symmetry.space_group_name_H-M   'P 1'
#
loop_
_entity.id
_entity.type
_entity.pdbx_description
1 polymer ?
#
loop_
_entity_poly.entity_id
_entity_poly.type
_entity_poly.pdbx_seq_one_letter_code
_entity_poly.pdbx_strand_id
1 'polypeptide(L)'
;KPFWKKQSITEQLIVTAPNIDIYIIPDSKSNLKTIRNRRGSEQIIPTKKDIIITAGMLIMSTVFGIFFSMMGFTESNIITIYILGVLLSSILTKSHFCSLLSSFCSVLLFNYFFTDPRLTFHAYEPGYSVTFFIMLIAALITGTLAYRLKDNALEAAGATYRTKVL
;
A
#
# COMPACT_ATOMS: atom_id res chain seq x y z
N LYS A 1 -3.33 -4.66 53.63
CA LYS A 1 -4.48 -3.97 52.98
C LYS A 1 -4.00 -2.62 52.48
N PRO A 2 -3.86 -2.35 51.19
CA PRO A 2 -3.51 -1.03 50.68
C PRO A 2 -4.76 -0.17 50.56
N PHE A 3 -4.85 0.89 51.35
CA PHE A 3 -6.02 1.74 51.57
C PHE A 3 -6.04 2.99 50.67
N TRP A 4 -5.43 2.97 49.46
CA TRP A 4 -5.35 4.15 48.57
C TRP A 4 -5.73 3.81 47.11
N LYS A 5 -6.98 3.37 46.91
CA LYS A 5 -7.56 3.40 45.59
C LYS A 5 -8.28 4.74 45.44
N LYS A 6 -7.64 5.74 44.83
CA LYS A 6 -8.32 6.98 44.45
C LYS A 6 -9.49 6.60 43.54
N GLN A 7 -10.70 6.77 44.03
CA GLN A 7 -11.92 6.63 43.22
C GLN A 7 -11.83 7.56 42.01
N SER A 8 -12.16 7.06 40.84
CA SER A 8 -12.21 7.86 39.62
C SER A 8 -13.24 8.97 39.80
N ILE A 9 -12.96 10.16 39.26
CA ILE A 9 -13.91 11.30 39.29
C ILE A 9 -15.27 10.90 38.71
N THR A 10 -15.29 9.99 37.73
CA THR A 10 -16.50 9.41 37.16
C THR A 10 -17.32 8.57 38.15
N GLU A 11 -16.68 7.77 38.99
CA GLU A 11 -17.38 7.00 40.04
C GLU A 11 -17.99 7.92 41.12
N GLN A 12 -17.30 9.00 41.48
CA GLN A 12 -17.84 9.97 42.44
C GLN A 12 -19.03 10.75 41.87
N LEU A 13 -19.00 11.10 40.58
CA LEU A 13 -20.11 11.80 39.92
C LEU A 13 -21.37 10.93 39.80
N ILE A 14 -21.22 9.63 39.50
CA ILE A 14 -22.35 8.68 39.41
C ILE A 14 -23.04 8.51 40.75
N VAL A 15 -22.29 8.48 41.85
CA VAL A 15 -22.85 8.30 43.20
C VAL A 15 -23.51 9.57 43.71
N THR A 16 -23.04 10.76 43.32
CA THR A 16 -23.52 12.05 43.83
C THR A 16 -24.76 12.56 43.08
N ALA A 17 -25.00 12.10 41.85
CA ALA A 17 -26.08 12.59 41.00
C ALA A 17 -26.86 11.47 40.31
N PRO A 18 -27.69 10.70 41.04
CA PRO A 18 -28.38 9.49 40.54
C PRO A 18 -29.44 9.76 39.46
N ASN A 19 -29.85 11.01 39.23
CA ASN A 19 -30.88 11.35 38.24
C ASN A 19 -30.36 12.16 37.04
N ILE A 20 -29.06 12.08 36.76
CA ILE A 20 -28.45 12.79 35.60
C ILE A 20 -27.81 11.74 34.69
N ASP A 21 -28.18 11.76 33.42
CA ASP A 21 -27.52 10.98 32.39
C ASP A 21 -26.11 11.54 32.13
N ILE A 22 -25.08 10.81 32.54
CA ILE A 22 -23.69 11.22 32.36
C ILE A 22 -23.15 10.68 31.04
N TYR A 23 -23.06 11.54 30.04
CA TYR A 23 -22.39 11.24 28.78
C TYR A 23 -20.88 11.53 28.90
N ILE A 24 -20.06 10.49 28.94
CA ILE A 24 -18.63 10.62 28.89
C ILE A 24 -18.22 10.83 27.44
N ILE A 25 -18.00 12.07 27.04
CA ILE A 25 -17.43 12.39 25.73
C ILE A 25 -15.90 12.27 25.90
N PRO A 26 -15.27 11.23 25.31
CA PRO A 26 -13.82 11.13 25.38
C PRO A 26 -13.19 12.34 24.67
N ASP A 27 -12.25 13.01 25.34
CA ASP A 27 -11.57 14.17 24.78
C ASP A 27 -10.89 13.75 23.46
N SER A 28 -11.41 14.29 22.35
CA SER A 28 -10.95 13.98 21.00
C SER A 28 -9.47 14.36 20.79
N LYS A 29 -8.90 15.21 21.63
CA LYS A 29 -7.49 15.65 21.52
C LYS A 29 -6.50 14.53 21.90
N SER A 30 -6.83 13.68 22.87
CA SER A 30 -5.97 12.54 23.24
C SER A 30 -6.02 11.43 22.18
N ASN A 31 -7.20 11.19 21.62
CA ASN A 31 -7.37 10.22 20.52
C ASN A 31 -6.78 10.71 19.20
N LEU A 32 -6.80 12.02 18.92
CA LEU A 32 -6.17 12.59 17.73
C LEU A 32 -4.64 12.44 17.75
N LYS A 33 -4.00 12.53 18.92
CA LYS A 33 -2.56 12.23 19.03
C LYS A 33 -2.25 10.76 18.79
N THR A 34 -3.08 9.85 19.27
CA THR A 34 -2.88 8.40 19.08
C THR A 34 -3.19 7.97 17.66
N ILE A 35 -4.20 8.57 17.02
CA ILE A 35 -4.53 8.34 15.61
C ILE A 35 -3.47 8.97 14.70
N ARG A 36 -2.99 10.16 15.04
CA ARG A 36 -1.93 10.86 14.30
C ARG A 36 -0.58 10.13 14.42
N ASN A 37 -0.27 9.52 15.57
CA ASN A 37 0.92 8.66 15.72
C ASN A 37 0.77 7.32 14.98
N ARG A 38 -0.45 6.79 14.83
CA ARG A 38 -0.68 5.60 13.98
C ARG A 38 -0.60 5.91 12.48
N ARG A 39 -0.98 7.12 12.04
CA ARG A 39 -0.77 7.59 10.67
C ARG A 39 0.71 7.86 10.34
N GLY A 40 1.55 8.13 11.32
CA GLY A 40 2.98 8.37 11.13
C GLY A 40 3.86 7.11 11.14
N SER A 41 3.29 5.95 11.42
CA SER A 41 4.00 4.67 11.32
C SER A 41 3.59 3.93 10.03
N GLU A 42 3.62 4.64 8.88
CA GLU A 42 3.88 3.96 7.63
C GLU A 42 5.17 3.17 7.84
N GLN A 43 5.09 1.86 7.76
CA GLN A 43 6.29 1.03 7.81
C GLN A 43 7.13 1.37 6.58
N ILE A 44 7.98 2.40 6.71
CA ILE A 44 8.93 2.82 5.68
C ILE A 44 9.90 1.68 5.40
N ILE A 45 10.15 0.84 6.41
CA ILE A 45 11.07 -0.30 6.29
C ILE A 45 10.28 -1.51 5.78
N PRO A 46 10.59 -2.00 4.56
CA PRO A 46 9.93 -3.17 4.00
C PRO A 46 10.26 -4.42 4.83
N THR A 47 9.25 -5.20 5.14
CA THR A 47 9.44 -6.52 5.75
C THR A 47 10.04 -7.48 4.71
N LYS A 48 10.86 -8.44 5.14
CA LYS A 48 11.41 -9.48 4.23
C LYS A 48 10.31 -10.16 3.39
N LYS A 49 9.13 -10.37 3.96
CA LYS A 49 7.96 -10.91 3.25
C LYS A 49 7.49 -10.00 2.12
N ASP A 50 7.44 -8.68 2.34
CA ASP A 50 7.01 -7.73 1.31
C ASP A 50 7.98 -7.72 0.12
N ILE A 51 9.29 -7.80 0.39
CA ILE A 51 10.32 -7.89 -0.66
C ILE A 51 10.15 -9.19 -1.47
N ILE A 52 9.93 -10.33 -0.82
CA ILE A 52 9.73 -11.62 -1.49
C ILE A 52 8.48 -11.60 -2.36
N ILE A 53 7.37 -11.03 -1.86
CA ILE A 53 6.12 -10.90 -2.62
C ILE A 53 6.35 -10.01 -3.85
N THR A 54 6.99 -8.86 -3.68
CA THR A 54 7.29 -7.92 -4.77
C THR A 54 8.17 -8.57 -5.83
N ALA A 55 9.25 -9.23 -5.42
CA ALA A 55 10.13 -9.96 -6.34
C ALA A 55 9.39 -11.09 -7.07
N GLY A 56 8.57 -11.86 -6.36
CA GLY A 56 7.76 -12.93 -6.94
C GLY A 56 6.78 -12.42 -8.00
N MET A 57 6.11 -11.28 -7.73
CA MET A 57 5.17 -10.66 -8.69
C MET A 57 5.89 -10.14 -9.93
N LEU A 58 7.08 -9.53 -9.79
CA LEU A 58 7.88 -9.08 -10.92
C LEU A 58 8.40 -10.26 -11.76
N ILE A 59 8.84 -11.34 -11.12
CA ILE A 59 9.25 -12.57 -11.82
C ILE A 59 8.07 -13.17 -12.59
N MET A 60 6.89 -13.28 -11.97
CA MET A 60 5.69 -13.73 -12.65
C MET A 60 5.33 -12.86 -13.86
N SER A 61 5.36 -11.53 -13.70
CA SER A 61 5.12 -10.60 -14.82
C SER A 61 6.12 -10.79 -15.96
N THR A 62 7.40 -11.03 -15.64
CA THR A 62 8.43 -11.31 -16.64
C THR A 62 8.18 -12.63 -17.36
N VAL A 63 7.83 -13.69 -16.64
CA VAL A 63 7.51 -15.00 -17.24
C VAL A 63 6.31 -14.91 -18.17
N PHE A 64 5.23 -14.25 -17.74
CA PHE A 64 4.08 -13.99 -18.60
C PHE A 64 4.44 -13.12 -19.80
N GLY A 65 5.27 -12.08 -19.60
CA GLY A 65 5.74 -11.24 -20.69
C GLY A 65 6.52 -12.03 -21.75
N ILE A 66 7.43 -12.91 -21.32
CA ILE A 66 8.17 -13.81 -22.25
C ILE A 66 7.22 -14.72 -22.99
N PHE A 67 6.25 -15.33 -22.30
CA PHE A 67 5.25 -16.19 -22.91
C PHE A 67 4.44 -15.44 -23.99
N PHE A 68 3.96 -14.22 -23.69
CA PHE A 68 3.23 -13.39 -24.66
C PHE A 68 4.12 -12.92 -25.80
N SER A 69 5.38 -12.59 -25.56
CA SER A 69 6.35 -12.26 -26.59
C SER A 69 6.56 -13.43 -27.57
N MET A 70 6.63 -14.68 -27.06
CA MET A 70 6.72 -15.88 -27.90
C MET A 70 5.48 -16.13 -28.75
N MET A 71 4.31 -15.71 -28.27
CA MET A 71 3.06 -15.78 -29.02
C MET A 71 2.92 -14.66 -30.07
N GLY A 72 3.87 -13.74 -30.16
CA GLY A 72 3.86 -12.63 -31.12
C GLY A 72 3.00 -11.43 -30.70
N PHE A 73 2.67 -11.31 -29.40
CA PHE A 73 1.98 -10.13 -28.88
C PHE A 73 2.90 -8.91 -28.88
N THR A 74 2.29 -7.73 -29.03
CA THR A 74 2.99 -6.45 -29.06
C THR A 74 3.56 -6.05 -27.70
N GLU A 75 4.59 -5.20 -27.70
CA GLU A 75 5.21 -4.65 -26.50
C GLU A 75 4.19 -3.96 -25.57
N SER A 76 3.17 -3.31 -26.15
CA SER A 76 2.10 -2.66 -25.38
C SER A 76 1.34 -3.63 -24.47
N ASN A 77 1.12 -4.87 -24.92
CA ASN A 77 0.48 -5.89 -24.10
C ASN A 77 1.39 -6.32 -22.93
N ILE A 78 2.69 -6.41 -23.19
CA ILE A 78 3.67 -6.77 -22.17
C ILE A 78 3.78 -5.66 -21.11
N ILE A 79 3.76 -4.38 -21.52
CA ILE A 79 3.70 -3.23 -20.61
C ILE A 79 2.50 -3.34 -19.67
N THR A 80 1.33 -3.69 -20.21
CA THR A 80 0.10 -3.86 -19.41
C THR A 80 0.25 -4.96 -18.35
N ILE A 81 0.93 -6.07 -18.67
CA ILE A 81 1.23 -7.15 -17.71
C ILE A 81 2.10 -6.63 -16.56
N TYR A 82 3.12 -5.83 -16.86
CA TYR A 82 3.97 -5.25 -15.82
C TYR A 82 3.21 -4.27 -14.92
N ILE A 83 2.35 -3.42 -15.50
CA ILE A 83 1.49 -2.50 -14.72
C ILE A 83 0.55 -3.30 -13.80
N LEU A 84 -0.03 -4.40 -14.30
CA LEU A 84 -0.86 -5.30 -13.50
C LEU A 84 -0.04 -5.96 -12.36
N GLY A 85 1.19 -6.39 -12.65
CA GLY A 85 2.11 -6.93 -11.64
C GLY A 85 2.44 -5.93 -10.54
N VAL A 86 2.68 -4.66 -10.88
CA VAL A 86 2.88 -3.58 -9.92
C VAL A 86 1.64 -3.33 -9.07
N LEU A 87 0.45 -3.32 -9.68
CA LEU A 87 -0.82 -3.18 -8.99
C LEU A 87 -1.01 -4.30 -7.96
N LEU A 88 -0.86 -5.55 -8.37
CA LEU A 88 -1.00 -6.71 -7.49
C LEU A 88 0.04 -6.70 -6.37
N SER A 89 1.29 -6.36 -6.68
CA SER A 89 2.35 -6.19 -5.69
C SER A 89 1.94 -5.15 -4.64
N SER A 90 1.41 -3.99 -5.05
CA SER A 90 0.98 -2.91 -4.16
C SER A 90 -0.19 -3.30 -3.25
N ILE A 91 -1.11 -4.13 -3.74
CA ILE A 91 -2.22 -4.64 -2.94
C ILE A 91 -1.74 -5.68 -1.91
N LEU A 92 -0.80 -6.54 -2.28
CA LEU A 92 -0.34 -7.64 -1.44
C LEU A 92 0.68 -7.19 -0.39
N THR A 93 1.48 -6.16 -0.67
CA THR A 93 2.49 -5.65 0.26
C THR A 93 1.90 -4.62 1.24
N LYS A 94 2.56 -4.44 2.37
CA LYS A 94 2.16 -3.46 3.39
C LYS A 94 2.97 -2.18 3.35
N SER A 95 4.09 -2.17 2.62
CA SER A 95 4.99 -1.03 2.55
C SER A 95 4.80 -0.24 1.26
N HIS A 96 4.57 1.07 1.40
CA HIS A 96 4.53 1.99 0.27
C HIS A 96 5.85 2.00 -0.52
N PHE A 97 6.97 1.81 0.20
CA PHE A 97 8.29 1.74 -0.42
C PHE A 97 8.42 0.58 -1.41
N CYS A 98 7.86 -0.61 -1.08
CA CYS A 98 7.84 -1.75 -2.00
C CYS A 98 7.04 -1.45 -3.27
N SER A 99 5.95 -0.71 -3.18
CA SER A 99 5.16 -0.29 -4.34
C SER A 99 5.96 0.63 -5.28
N LEU A 100 6.67 1.62 -4.74
CA LEU A 100 7.51 2.51 -5.52
C LEU A 100 8.68 1.76 -6.17
N LEU A 101 9.33 0.89 -5.40
CA LEU A 101 10.44 0.06 -5.89
C LEU A 101 9.98 -0.90 -6.99
N SER A 102 8.81 -1.52 -6.83
CA SER A 102 8.19 -2.39 -7.84
C SER A 102 7.95 -1.63 -9.16
N SER A 103 7.44 -0.40 -9.09
CA SER A 103 7.22 0.44 -10.26
C SER A 103 8.51 0.73 -11.02
N PHE A 104 9.57 1.07 -10.30
CA PHE A 104 10.87 1.34 -10.90
C PHE A 104 11.51 0.07 -11.49
N CYS A 105 11.51 -1.03 -10.73
CA CYS A 105 12.04 -2.32 -11.19
C CYS A 105 11.28 -2.86 -12.41
N SER A 106 9.96 -2.63 -12.50
CA SER A 106 9.16 -3.07 -13.64
C SER A 106 9.63 -2.45 -14.95
N VAL A 107 9.96 -1.16 -14.96
CA VAL A 107 10.48 -0.45 -16.13
C VAL A 107 11.87 -0.99 -16.53
N LEU A 108 12.75 -1.22 -15.54
CA LEU A 108 14.08 -1.77 -15.81
C LEU A 108 14.01 -3.19 -16.38
N LEU A 109 13.13 -4.04 -15.83
CA LEU A 109 12.94 -5.40 -16.33
C LEU A 109 12.34 -5.41 -17.73
N PHE A 110 11.34 -4.54 -18.00
CA PHE A 110 10.79 -4.39 -19.33
C PHE A 110 11.86 -3.97 -20.33
N ASN A 111 12.65 -2.93 -20.01
CA ASN A 111 13.75 -2.48 -20.86
C ASN A 111 14.76 -3.63 -21.13
N TYR A 112 15.17 -4.34 -20.10
CA TYR A 112 16.21 -5.37 -20.22
C TYR A 112 15.75 -6.58 -21.07
N PHE A 113 14.50 -7.04 -20.91
CA PHE A 113 14.01 -8.27 -21.55
C PHE A 113 13.30 -8.06 -22.87
N PHE A 114 12.66 -6.90 -23.09
CA PHE A 114 11.71 -6.72 -24.19
C PHE A 114 12.07 -5.59 -25.16
N THR A 115 13.00 -4.70 -24.80
CA THR A 115 13.45 -3.62 -25.67
C THR A 115 14.64 -4.06 -26.52
N ASP A 116 14.62 -3.78 -27.82
CA ASP A 116 15.74 -4.08 -28.70
C ASP A 116 16.86 -3.02 -28.57
N PRO A 117 18.14 -3.45 -28.47
CA PRO A 117 18.66 -4.80 -28.43
C PRO A 117 18.43 -5.45 -27.06
N ARG A 118 17.81 -6.64 -27.06
CA ARG A 118 17.47 -7.39 -25.82
C ARG A 118 18.70 -7.68 -24.98
N LEU A 119 18.49 -7.81 -23.66
CA LEU A 119 19.53 -8.07 -22.65
C LEU A 119 20.56 -6.93 -22.54
N THR A 120 20.21 -5.72 -22.96
CA THR A 120 20.99 -4.52 -22.78
C THR A 120 20.14 -3.40 -22.21
N PHE A 121 20.78 -2.39 -21.62
CA PHE A 121 20.09 -1.18 -21.16
C PHE A 121 20.15 -0.04 -22.19
N HIS A 122 20.62 -0.33 -23.41
CA HIS A 122 20.67 0.64 -24.50
C HIS A 122 19.40 0.58 -25.33
N ALA A 123 18.69 1.68 -25.44
CA ALA A 123 17.57 1.86 -26.32
C ALA A 123 18.00 2.78 -27.47
N TYR A 124 18.15 2.23 -28.66
CA TYR A 124 18.64 3.01 -29.82
C TYR A 124 17.54 3.87 -30.47
N GLU A 125 16.28 3.47 -30.31
CA GLU A 125 15.18 4.23 -30.88
C GLU A 125 14.72 5.35 -29.92
N PRO A 126 14.56 6.60 -30.40
CA PRO A 126 14.13 7.73 -29.57
C PRO A 126 12.77 7.51 -28.91
N GLY A 127 11.90 6.66 -29.52
CA GLY A 127 10.56 6.32 -29.01
C GLY A 127 10.59 5.58 -27.68
N TYR A 128 11.58 4.75 -27.42
CA TYR A 128 11.64 3.96 -26.17
C TYR A 128 11.80 4.84 -24.91
N SER A 129 12.51 5.93 -24.99
CA SER A 129 12.65 6.86 -23.85
C SER A 129 11.29 7.41 -23.40
N VAL A 130 10.42 7.73 -24.35
CA VAL A 130 9.06 8.20 -24.08
C VAL A 130 8.22 7.08 -23.49
N THR A 131 8.32 5.86 -24.04
CA THR A 131 7.61 4.68 -23.52
C THR A 131 7.99 4.37 -22.09
N PHE A 132 9.29 4.41 -21.74
CA PHE A 132 9.76 4.19 -20.38
C PHE A 132 9.23 5.25 -19.40
N PHE A 133 9.22 6.51 -19.83
CA PHE A 133 8.71 7.59 -19.01
C PHE A 133 7.21 7.44 -18.73
N ILE A 134 6.43 7.16 -19.77
CA ILE A 134 4.98 6.93 -19.64
C ILE A 134 4.71 5.69 -18.77
N MET A 135 5.43 4.58 -19.00
CA MET A 135 5.29 3.36 -18.23
C MET A 135 5.63 3.59 -16.74
N LEU A 136 6.69 4.34 -16.46
CA LEU A 136 7.06 4.69 -15.09
C LEU A 136 5.97 5.50 -14.39
N ILE A 137 5.45 6.54 -15.05
CA ILE A 137 4.36 7.35 -14.51
C ILE A 137 3.12 6.48 -14.26
N ALA A 138 2.72 5.68 -15.24
CA ALA A 138 1.55 4.80 -15.10
C ALA A 138 1.72 3.80 -13.95
N ALA A 139 2.88 3.16 -13.84
CA ALA A 139 3.19 2.23 -12.75
C ALA A 139 3.21 2.91 -11.38
N LEU A 140 3.80 4.12 -11.27
CA LEU A 140 3.81 4.90 -10.02
C LEU A 140 2.40 5.31 -9.59
N ILE A 141 1.58 5.82 -10.51
CA ILE A 141 0.20 6.20 -10.22
C ILE A 141 -0.61 4.97 -9.79
N THR A 142 -0.52 3.89 -10.55
CA THR A 142 -1.25 2.65 -10.27
C THR A 142 -0.85 2.06 -8.92
N GLY A 143 0.44 1.98 -8.64
CA GLY A 143 0.95 1.46 -7.38
C GLY A 143 0.55 2.31 -6.18
N THR A 144 0.66 3.63 -6.30
CA THR A 144 0.26 4.56 -5.24
C THR A 144 -1.25 4.52 -5.00
N LEU A 145 -2.04 4.49 -6.07
CA LEU A 145 -3.51 4.44 -5.97
C LEU A 145 -3.97 3.12 -5.33
N ALA A 146 -3.41 1.99 -5.74
CA ALA A 146 -3.73 0.68 -5.18
C ALA A 146 -3.41 0.62 -3.67
N TYR A 147 -2.26 1.16 -3.26
CA TYR A 147 -1.89 1.26 -1.85
C TYR A 147 -2.90 2.10 -1.05
N ARG A 148 -3.27 3.29 -1.55
CA ARG A 148 -4.25 4.18 -0.90
C ARG A 148 -5.64 3.56 -0.80
N LEU A 149 -6.11 2.90 -1.86
CA LEU A 149 -7.41 2.21 -1.86
C LEU A 149 -7.46 1.10 -0.82
N LYS A 150 -6.38 0.33 -0.69
CA LYS A 150 -6.26 -0.70 0.34
C LYS A 150 -6.31 -0.11 1.75
N ASP A 151 -5.58 0.97 2.01
CA ASP A 151 -5.53 1.61 3.32
C ASP A 151 -6.93 2.15 3.70
N ASN A 152 -7.60 2.85 2.78
CA ASN A 152 -8.98 3.33 2.97
C ASN A 152 -9.97 2.18 3.21
N ALA A 153 -9.83 1.06 2.50
CA ALA A 153 -10.71 -0.10 2.67
C ALA A 153 -10.54 -0.74 4.07
N LEU A 154 -9.32 -0.81 4.57
CA LEU A 154 -9.04 -1.31 5.92
C LEU A 154 -9.59 -0.37 7.01
N GLU A 155 -9.49 0.96 6.81
CA GLU A 155 -10.07 1.94 7.73
C GLU A 155 -11.61 1.84 7.76
N ALA A 156 -12.25 1.73 6.60
CA ALA A 156 -13.70 1.57 6.48
C ALA A 156 -14.21 0.28 7.15
N ALA A 157 -13.53 -0.84 6.94
CA ALA A 157 -13.84 -2.11 7.60
C ALA A 157 -13.73 -1.99 9.13
N GLY A 158 -12.67 -1.34 9.63
CA GLY A 158 -12.47 -1.12 11.07
C GLY A 158 -13.55 -0.23 11.70
N ALA A 159 -14.08 0.76 10.97
CA ALA A 159 -15.17 1.62 11.44
C ALA A 159 -16.49 0.83 11.58
N THR A 160 -16.79 -0.05 10.61
CA THR A 160 -18.01 -0.86 10.62
C THR A 160 -18.06 -1.85 11.78
N TYR A 161 -16.94 -2.42 12.17
CA TYR A 161 -16.87 -3.32 13.35
C TYR A 161 -17.16 -2.58 14.66
N ARG A 162 -16.76 -1.31 14.79
CA ARG A 162 -17.02 -0.50 15.99
C ARG A 162 -18.50 -0.14 16.16
N THR A 163 -19.23 0.02 15.05
CA THR A 163 -20.66 0.37 15.08
C THR A 163 -21.56 -0.85 15.38
N LYS A 164 -21.08 -2.07 15.14
CA LYS A 164 -21.83 -3.30 15.42
C LYS A 164 -21.69 -3.83 16.85
N VAL A 165 -20.75 -3.29 17.63
CA VAL A 165 -20.46 -3.74 19.01
C VAL A 165 -21.10 -2.79 20.06
N LEU A 166 -21.79 -1.75 19.62
CA LEU A 166 -22.67 -0.90 20.43
C LEU A 166 -24.13 -1.27 20.21
#